data_543f8b9e9ed3ab388431b76f9f022de0
#
_entry.id   543f8b9e9ed3ab388431b76f9f022de0
#
_cell.length_a   1.000
_cell.length_b   1.000
_cell.length_c   1.000
_cell.angle_alpha   90.00
_cell.angle_beta   90.00
_cell.angle_gamma   90.00
#
_symmetry.space_group_name_H-M   'P 1'
#
loop_
_entity.id
_entity.type
_entity.pdbx_description
1 polymer ?
#
loop_
_entity_poly.entity_id
_entity_poly.type
_entity_poly.pdbx_seq_one_letter_code
_entity_poly.pdbx_strand_id
1 'polypeptide(L)'
;MVADIPPSTFVTCFYAVLDPESGRLLYANAGHNLPCRRHNGQAEELRARGMPLGLMPGMGYEEKERALDAGDSILFYSDGLVEAHDPKGEMFGFPRLRALVAEHGKQGSLEESLLEELYSFVGEGWEQEDDITLLTLRCSPYR
;
A
#
# COMPACT_ATOMS: atom_id res chain seq x y z
N MET A 1 22.60 0.44 -4.01
CA MET A 1 21.74 1.63 -3.90
C MET A 1 22.15 2.60 -2.79
N VAL A 2 22.56 2.11 -1.63
CA VAL A 2 23.01 2.99 -0.52
C VAL A 2 24.13 3.96 -0.96
N ALA A 3 25.07 3.49 -1.79
CA ALA A 3 26.18 4.31 -2.26
C ALA A 3 25.76 5.49 -3.17
N ASP A 4 24.58 5.39 -3.79
CA ASP A 4 24.06 6.41 -4.70
C ASP A 4 23.12 7.40 -4.02
N ILE A 5 22.85 7.21 -2.73
CA ILE A 5 21.97 8.08 -1.96
C ILE A 5 22.80 9.09 -1.17
N PRO A 6 22.52 10.42 -1.30
CA PRO A 6 23.24 11.43 -0.55
C PRO A 6 23.20 11.19 0.97
N PRO A 7 24.21 11.61 1.73
CA PRO A 7 24.20 11.55 3.19
C PRO A 7 22.94 12.22 3.77
N SER A 8 22.40 11.70 4.85
CA SER A 8 21.18 12.16 5.53
C SER A 8 19.87 11.99 4.74
N THR A 9 19.93 11.32 3.59
CA THR A 9 18.77 11.00 2.78
C THR A 9 18.49 9.50 2.84
N PHE A 10 17.22 9.13 2.86
CA PHE A 10 16.81 7.73 2.76
C PHE A 10 15.62 7.59 1.81
N VAL A 11 15.44 6.38 1.31
CA VAL A 11 14.34 6.05 0.39
C VAL A 11 13.57 4.87 0.95
N THR A 12 12.25 4.98 0.96
CA THR A 12 11.39 3.83 1.26
C THR A 12 10.98 3.15 -0.05
N CYS A 13 10.92 1.84 -0.04
CA CYS A 13 10.60 1.07 -1.24
C CYS A 13 9.86 -0.21 -0.88
N PHE A 14 8.86 -0.54 -1.66
CA PHE A 14 8.27 -1.86 -1.66
C PHE A 14 8.51 -2.47 -3.05
N TYR A 15 9.18 -3.60 -3.08
CA TYR A 15 9.54 -4.29 -4.33
C TYR A 15 8.75 -5.58 -4.44
N ALA A 16 8.15 -5.83 -5.59
CA ALA A 16 7.39 -7.04 -5.82
C ALA A 16 7.58 -7.56 -7.25
N VAL A 17 7.62 -8.88 -7.39
CA VAL A 17 7.67 -9.57 -8.68
C VAL A 17 6.51 -10.55 -8.73
N LEU A 18 5.66 -10.40 -9.74
CA LEU A 18 4.51 -11.27 -9.97
C LEU A 18 4.78 -12.21 -11.13
N ASP A 19 4.53 -13.50 -10.91
CA ASP A 19 4.40 -14.49 -11.98
C ASP A 19 2.92 -14.57 -12.38
N PRO A 20 2.54 -14.05 -13.57
CA PRO A 20 1.13 -14.00 -13.95
C PRO A 20 0.52 -15.38 -14.18
N GLU A 21 1.32 -16.38 -14.53
CA GLU A 21 0.81 -17.73 -14.79
C GLU A 21 0.42 -18.45 -13.52
N SER A 22 1.27 -18.40 -12.50
CA SER A 22 1.06 -19.09 -11.23
C SER A 22 0.31 -18.26 -10.21
N GLY A 23 0.30 -16.93 -10.36
CA GLY A 23 -0.23 -16.01 -9.34
C GLY A 23 0.71 -15.82 -8.17
N ARG A 24 1.96 -16.27 -8.29
CA ARG A 24 2.95 -16.20 -7.23
C ARG A 24 3.57 -14.81 -7.17
N LEU A 25 3.53 -14.21 -5.99
CA LEU A 25 4.10 -12.89 -5.73
C LEU A 25 5.27 -13.02 -4.77
N LEU A 26 6.44 -12.56 -5.21
CA LEU A 26 7.61 -12.40 -4.35
C LEU A 26 7.74 -10.92 -4.00
N TYR A 27 7.98 -10.59 -2.74
CA TYR A 27 8.09 -9.20 -2.34
C TYR A 27 9.07 -8.98 -1.21
N ALA A 28 9.57 -7.76 -1.14
CA ALA A 28 10.43 -7.28 -0.07
C ALA A 28 10.08 -5.83 0.25
N ASN A 29 10.25 -5.43 1.48
CA ASN A 29 9.91 -4.09 1.94
C ASN A 29 11.14 -3.41 2.54
N ALA A 30 11.33 -2.16 2.16
CA ALA A 30 12.38 -1.29 2.69
C ALA A 30 11.74 -0.07 3.36
N GLY A 31 11.07 -0.29 4.48
CA GLY A 31 10.47 0.76 5.29
C GLY A 31 9.27 1.47 4.68
N HIS A 32 8.71 0.95 3.61
CA HIS A 32 7.53 1.51 2.96
C HIS A 32 6.24 1.02 3.63
N ASN A 33 5.13 1.72 3.41
CA ASN A 33 3.81 1.25 3.83
C ASN A 33 3.54 -0.14 3.27
N LEU A 34 3.03 -1.02 4.12
CA LEU A 34 2.71 -2.37 3.72
C LEU A 34 1.45 -2.37 2.85
N PRO A 35 1.49 -3.00 1.67
CA PRO A 35 0.32 -3.11 0.82
C PRO A 35 -0.79 -3.90 1.51
N CYS A 36 -2.02 -3.62 1.12
CA CYS A 36 -3.21 -4.27 1.67
C CYS A 36 -3.78 -5.25 0.64
N ARG A 37 -3.80 -6.53 0.99
CA ARG A 37 -4.37 -7.58 0.15
C ARG A 37 -5.80 -7.85 0.55
N ARG A 38 -6.70 -7.87 -0.41
CA ARG A 38 -8.08 -8.32 -0.23
C ARG A 38 -8.24 -9.74 -0.75
N HIS A 39 -8.72 -10.62 0.13
CA HIS A 39 -8.97 -12.02 -0.19
C HIS A 39 -10.25 -12.47 0.53
N ASN A 40 -11.23 -12.96 -0.22
CA ASN A 40 -12.51 -13.45 0.33
C ASN A 40 -13.20 -12.47 1.28
N GLY A 41 -13.22 -11.18 0.92
CA GLY A 41 -13.88 -10.15 1.72
C GLY A 41 -13.10 -9.72 2.96
N GLN A 42 -11.89 -10.20 3.13
CA GLN A 42 -10.99 -9.82 4.22
C GLN A 42 -9.80 -9.05 3.67
N ALA A 43 -9.24 -8.16 4.47
CA ALA A 43 -8.06 -7.40 4.11
C ALA A 43 -6.93 -7.69 5.09
N GLU A 44 -5.73 -7.90 4.54
CA GLU A 44 -4.52 -8.16 5.33
C GLU A 44 -3.33 -7.37 4.77
N GLU A 45 -2.39 -7.04 5.64
CA GLU A 45 -1.13 -6.45 5.21
C GLU A 45 -0.19 -7.51 4.65
N LEU A 46 0.54 -7.17 3.58
CA LEU A 46 1.65 -7.98 3.10
C LEU A 46 2.89 -7.59 3.88
N ARG A 47 3.22 -8.36 4.90
CA ARG A 47 4.30 -8.04 5.83
C ARG A 47 5.64 -8.58 5.38
N ALA A 48 6.66 -7.73 5.44
CA ALA A 48 8.05 -8.09 5.27
C ALA A 48 8.90 -7.05 6.02
N ARG A 49 9.97 -7.51 6.65
CA ARG A 49 10.85 -6.62 7.41
C ARG A 49 11.87 -5.95 6.51
N GLY A 50 12.17 -4.73 6.82
CA GLY A 50 13.22 -3.98 6.16
C GLY A 50 13.18 -2.52 6.58
N MET A 51 14.36 -1.93 6.73
CA MET A 51 14.49 -0.52 7.01
C MET A 51 14.62 0.26 5.70
N PRO A 52 14.32 1.57 5.69
CA PRO A 52 14.51 2.38 4.49
C PRO A 52 15.91 2.25 3.90
N LEU A 53 15.99 2.34 2.59
CA LEU A 53 17.27 2.35 1.87
C LEU A 53 18.05 3.60 2.19
N GLY A 54 19.34 3.47 2.43
CA GLY A 54 20.23 4.60 2.69
C GLY A 54 20.43 4.94 4.16
N LEU A 55 19.70 4.31 5.09
CA LEU A 55 19.91 4.53 6.53
C LEU A 55 21.21 3.89 7.00
N MET A 56 21.44 2.64 6.61
CA MET A 56 22.66 1.90 7.01
C MET A 56 23.15 1.04 5.86
N PRO A 57 24.48 1.00 5.62
CA PRO A 57 25.05 0.08 4.64
C PRO A 57 24.92 -1.38 5.13
N GLY A 58 24.78 -2.32 4.19
CA GLY A 58 24.83 -3.75 4.48
C GLY A 58 23.58 -4.32 5.13
N MET A 59 22.47 -3.59 5.16
CA MET A 59 21.20 -4.09 5.66
C MET A 59 20.65 -5.20 4.77
N GLY A 60 20.24 -6.32 5.40
CA GLY A 60 19.50 -7.37 4.71
C GLY A 60 18.00 -7.09 4.69
N TYR A 61 17.32 -7.63 3.68
CA TYR A 61 15.88 -7.50 3.53
C TYR A 61 15.23 -8.88 3.51
N GLU A 62 14.09 -9.00 4.19
CA GLU A 62 13.32 -10.23 4.20
C GLU A 62 12.53 -10.34 2.89
N GLU A 63 12.70 -11.47 2.20
CA GLU A 63 11.90 -11.78 1.03
C GLU A 63 10.76 -12.69 1.45
N LYS A 64 9.56 -12.35 1.03
CA LYS A 64 8.34 -13.11 1.30
C LYS A 64 7.67 -13.53 0.01
N GLU A 65 6.82 -14.53 0.12
CA GLU A 65 6.08 -15.07 -1.00
C GLU A 65 4.62 -15.25 -0.62
N ARG A 66 3.73 -14.90 -1.55
CA ARG A 66 2.29 -15.13 -1.43
C ARG A 66 1.73 -15.65 -2.74
N ALA A 67 0.80 -16.59 -2.65
CA ALA A 67 0.01 -17.00 -3.80
C ALA A 67 -1.24 -16.11 -3.87
N LEU A 68 -1.46 -15.50 -5.02
CA LEU A 68 -2.66 -14.72 -5.28
C LEU A 68 -3.69 -15.58 -5.98
N ASP A 69 -4.88 -15.63 -5.45
CA ASP A 69 -5.99 -16.37 -6.03
C ASP A 69 -6.81 -15.47 -6.96
N ALA A 70 -7.57 -16.11 -7.85
CA ALA A 70 -8.50 -15.38 -8.71
C ALA A 70 -9.47 -14.55 -7.86
N GLY A 71 -9.64 -13.29 -8.22
CA GLY A 71 -10.48 -12.35 -7.48
C GLY A 71 -9.77 -11.58 -6.37
N ASP A 72 -8.54 -11.94 -6.05
CA ASP A 72 -7.74 -11.18 -5.09
C ASP A 72 -7.33 -9.82 -5.65
N SER A 73 -7.13 -8.86 -4.77
CA SER A 73 -6.57 -7.56 -5.13
C SER A 73 -5.55 -7.11 -4.09
N ILE A 74 -4.62 -6.29 -4.53
CA ILE A 74 -3.61 -5.67 -3.65
C ILE A 74 -3.63 -4.18 -3.91
N LEU A 75 -3.74 -3.41 -2.83
CA LEU A 75 -3.63 -1.97 -2.88
C LEU A 75 -2.23 -1.56 -2.38
N PHE A 76 -1.51 -0.86 -3.24
CA PHE A 76 -0.27 -0.17 -2.90
C PHE A 76 -0.59 1.31 -2.70
N TYR A 77 -0.07 1.92 -1.67
CA TYR A 77 -0.40 3.31 -1.35
C TYR A 77 0.77 4.03 -0.69
N SER A 78 0.77 5.36 -0.79
CA SER A 78 1.75 6.21 -0.14
C SER A 78 1.23 6.76 1.19
N ASP A 79 2.13 7.31 2.00
CA ASP A 79 1.83 7.87 3.33
C ASP A 79 0.75 8.94 3.29
N GLY A 80 0.68 9.72 2.20
CA GLY A 80 -0.28 10.80 2.08
C GLY A 80 -1.74 10.39 2.28
N LEU A 81 -2.06 9.13 1.98
CA LEU A 81 -3.40 8.61 2.20
C LEU A 81 -3.70 8.40 3.68
N VAL A 82 -2.86 7.63 4.38
CA VAL A 82 -3.13 7.22 5.77
C VAL A 82 -2.80 8.30 6.79
N GLU A 83 -1.94 9.24 6.43
CA GLU A 83 -1.55 10.36 7.29
C GLU A 83 -2.41 11.60 7.12
N ALA A 84 -3.38 11.61 6.19
CA ALA A 84 -4.30 12.71 6.03
C ALA A 84 -5.13 12.90 7.30
N HIS A 85 -5.33 14.15 7.69
CA HIS A 85 -6.03 14.50 8.94
C HIS A 85 -7.41 15.09 8.66
N ASP A 86 -8.35 14.78 9.55
CA ASP A 86 -9.65 15.42 9.56
C ASP A 86 -9.57 16.81 10.23
N PRO A 87 -10.67 17.60 10.26
CA PRO A 87 -10.65 18.91 10.92
C PRO A 87 -10.34 18.87 12.41
N LYS A 88 -10.47 17.71 13.05
CA LYS A 88 -10.15 17.52 14.47
C LYS A 88 -8.71 17.07 14.70
N GLY A 89 -7.94 16.86 13.62
CA GLY A 89 -6.56 16.41 13.70
C GLY A 89 -6.37 14.90 13.79
N GLU A 90 -7.43 14.11 13.60
CA GLU A 90 -7.31 12.65 13.55
C GLU A 90 -6.84 12.20 12.17
N MET A 91 -5.91 11.25 12.15
CA MET A 91 -5.41 10.65 10.90
C MET A 91 -6.43 9.69 10.30
N PHE A 92 -6.47 9.62 8.97
CA PHE A 92 -7.27 8.62 8.25
C PHE A 92 -6.93 7.22 8.74
N GLY A 93 -5.66 6.87 8.72
CA GLY A 93 -5.12 5.69 9.36
C GLY A 93 -5.35 4.39 8.62
N PHE A 94 -4.53 3.40 8.94
CA PHE A 94 -4.60 2.07 8.34
C PHE A 94 -5.89 1.32 8.68
N PRO A 95 -6.45 1.37 9.91
CA PRO A 95 -7.69 0.66 10.20
C PRO A 95 -8.87 1.04 9.29
N ARG A 96 -9.02 2.32 8.96
CA ARG A 96 -10.04 2.78 8.01
C ARG A 96 -9.78 2.25 6.61
N LEU A 97 -8.53 2.34 6.17
CA LEU A 97 -8.11 1.83 4.87
C LEU A 97 -8.42 0.34 4.74
N ARG A 98 -8.05 -0.43 5.74
CA ARG A 98 -8.27 -1.87 5.79
C ARG A 98 -9.76 -2.21 5.70
N ALA A 99 -10.60 -1.52 6.45
CA ALA A 99 -12.05 -1.73 6.42
C ALA A 99 -12.63 -1.42 5.04
N LEU A 100 -12.21 -0.33 4.43
CA LEU A 100 -12.68 0.06 3.09
C LEU A 100 -12.25 -0.95 2.02
N VAL A 101 -11.03 -1.44 2.09
CA VAL A 101 -10.53 -2.46 1.16
C VAL A 101 -11.31 -3.76 1.32
N ALA A 102 -11.57 -4.19 2.55
CA ALA A 102 -12.32 -5.41 2.85
C ALA A 102 -13.77 -5.32 2.35
N GLU A 103 -14.40 -4.17 2.52
CA GLU A 103 -15.81 -3.95 2.17
C GLU A 103 -16.03 -3.62 0.70
N HIS A 104 -14.99 -3.28 -0.04
CA HIS A 104 -15.13 -2.89 -1.44
C HIS A 104 -15.72 -4.01 -2.28
N GLY A 105 -16.88 -3.76 -2.86
CA GLY A 105 -17.53 -4.68 -3.79
C GLY A 105 -16.84 -4.67 -5.16
N LYS A 106 -17.36 -5.49 -6.07
CA LYS A 106 -16.83 -5.60 -7.44
C LYS A 106 -17.22 -4.43 -8.34
N GLN A 107 -18.04 -3.50 -7.84
CA GLN A 107 -18.53 -2.37 -8.62
C GLN A 107 -17.61 -1.17 -8.44
N GLY A 108 -17.17 -0.62 -9.56
CA GLY A 108 -16.35 0.57 -9.59
C GLY A 108 -14.89 0.32 -9.20
N SER A 109 -14.14 1.39 -9.20
CA SER A 109 -12.72 1.40 -8.87
C SER A 109 -12.52 1.55 -7.36
N LEU A 110 -11.64 0.72 -6.80
CA LEU A 110 -11.25 0.83 -5.39
C LEU A 110 -10.61 2.19 -5.12
N GLU A 111 -9.77 2.67 -6.05
CA GLU A 111 -9.09 3.95 -5.92
C GLU A 111 -10.08 5.11 -5.85
N GLU A 112 -11.09 5.11 -6.69
CA GLU A 112 -12.13 6.15 -6.67
C GLU A 112 -12.92 6.13 -5.36
N SER A 113 -13.30 4.93 -4.89
CA SER A 113 -14.00 4.77 -3.62
C SER A 113 -13.17 5.27 -2.44
N LEU A 114 -11.88 4.95 -2.43
CA LEU A 114 -10.97 5.41 -1.38
C LEU A 114 -10.80 6.92 -1.39
N LEU A 115 -10.69 7.53 -2.56
CA LEU A 115 -10.56 8.99 -2.68
C LEU A 115 -11.84 9.70 -2.23
N GLU A 116 -13.01 9.17 -2.59
CA GLU A 116 -14.29 9.72 -2.12
C GLU A 116 -14.39 9.68 -0.59
N GLU A 117 -14.03 8.57 0.02
CA GLU A 117 -14.01 8.42 1.48
C GLU A 117 -12.99 9.35 2.13
N LEU A 118 -11.82 9.50 1.51
CA LEU A 118 -10.80 10.40 2.01
C LEU A 118 -11.29 11.85 1.99
N TYR A 119 -11.85 12.31 0.86
CA TYR A 119 -12.35 13.68 0.74
C TYR A 119 -13.50 13.95 1.72
N SER A 120 -14.36 12.97 1.93
CA SER A 120 -15.43 13.06 2.93
C SER A 120 -14.85 13.16 4.35
N PHE A 121 -13.79 12.45 4.64
CA PHE A 121 -13.12 12.41 5.94
C PHE A 121 -12.42 13.73 6.26
N VAL A 122 -11.63 14.26 5.32
CA VAL A 122 -10.85 15.48 5.54
C VAL A 122 -11.69 16.75 5.50
N GLY A 123 -12.84 16.72 4.82
CA GLY A 123 -13.78 17.85 4.79
C GLY A 123 -13.37 18.99 3.87
N GLU A 124 -14.17 20.05 3.87
CA GLU A 124 -13.92 21.24 3.08
C GLU A 124 -12.73 22.03 3.62
N GLY A 125 -11.98 22.67 2.70
CA GLY A 125 -10.83 23.49 3.07
C GLY A 125 -9.58 22.70 3.41
N TRP A 126 -9.59 21.39 3.18
CA TRP A 126 -8.42 20.55 3.42
C TRP A 126 -7.28 20.92 2.46
N GLU A 127 -6.10 21.13 3.02
CA GLU A 127 -4.88 21.27 2.27
C GLU A 127 -4.12 19.94 2.31
N GLN A 128 -3.83 19.39 1.15
CA GLN A 128 -3.10 18.13 1.04
C GLN A 128 -1.68 18.32 1.54
N GLU A 129 -1.32 17.55 2.57
CA GLU A 129 -0.02 17.67 3.23
C GLU A 129 1.09 16.92 2.49
N ASP A 130 0.73 15.86 1.76
CA ASP A 130 1.67 15.01 1.05
C ASP A 130 1.00 14.43 -0.19
N ASP A 131 1.83 13.96 -1.13
CA ASP A 131 1.35 13.32 -2.35
C ASP A 131 0.63 12.01 -2.04
N ILE A 132 -0.44 11.75 -2.76
CA ILE A 132 -1.23 10.53 -2.63
C ILE A 132 -1.06 9.71 -3.90
N THR A 133 -0.49 8.52 -3.75
CA THR A 133 -0.33 7.56 -4.83
C THR A 133 -1.08 6.29 -4.47
N LEU A 134 -1.93 5.81 -5.36
CA LEU A 134 -2.68 4.56 -5.22
C LEU A 134 -2.45 3.71 -6.46
N LEU A 135 -2.15 2.44 -6.26
CA LEU A 135 -2.02 1.46 -7.34
C LEU A 135 -2.70 0.17 -6.90
N THR A 136 -3.60 -0.34 -7.74
CA THR A 136 -4.29 -1.60 -7.46
C THR A 136 -3.87 -2.67 -8.47
N LEU A 137 -3.46 -3.82 -7.94
CA LEU A 137 -3.25 -5.03 -8.70
C LEU A 137 -4.45 -5.95 -8.48
N ARG A 138 -5.09 -6.38 -9.57
CA ARG A 138 -6.21 -7.31 -9.51
C ARG A 138 -5.88 -8.61 -10.19
N CYS A 139 -6.21 -9.72 -9.54
CA CYS A 139 -6.15 -11.03 -10.17
C CYS A 139 -7.52 -11.35 -10.78
N SER A 140 -7.59 -11.28 -12.11
CA SER A 140 -8.85 -11.54 -12.81
C SER A 140 -9.31 -12.98 -12.57
N PRO A 141 -10.63 -13.20 -12.29
CA PRO A 141 -11.19 -14.54 -12.22
C PRO A 141 -11.25 -15.23 -13.59
N TYR A 142 -11.02 -14.50 -14.67
CA TYR A 142 -11.03 -15.02 -16.04
C TYR A 142 -9.63 -14.89 -16.63
N ARG A 143 -9.15 -15.96 -17.21
CA ARG A 143 -7.89 -15.98 -17.93
C ARG A 143 -8.17 -15.87 -19.43
#